data_dd609723718a9457433257a237514350
#
_entry.id   dd609723718a9457433257a237514350
#
_cell.length_a   1.000
_cell.length_b   1.000
_cell.length_c   1.000
_cell.angle_alpha   90.00
_cell.angle_beta   90.00
_cell.angle_gamma   90.00
#
_symmetry.space_group_name_H-M   'P 1'
#
loop_
_entity.id
_entity.type
_entity.pdbx_description
1 polymer ?
#
loop_
_entity_poly.entity_id
_entity_poly.type
_entity_poly.pdbx_seq_one_letter_code
_entity_poly.pdbx_strand_id
1 'polypeptide(L)'
;GMWQLPLLRLDFGTLYNKFFGETERNLREALHAAEAMAPCVLWIDEIEKAIASGDYDSGTSRRILGNLLTWMAERSTPVFIVATANSIDSLPPELVRKGRLDEIFFVDLPDAATRAEIFAIHLRSRGLKPVEFDLTELANLSGGFSGAEIEQAIVAGLYLSREQQQPLDTGHLATEIRQTRPLSQVMAEKIDRLRAWACERTVAAG
;
A
#
# COMPACT_ATOMS: atom_id res chain seq x y z
N GLY A 1 -3.29 -4.43 -17.81
CA GLY A 1 -1.88 -4.20 -17.52
C GLY A 1 -0.98 -4.91 -18.54
N MET A 2 0.34 -4.71 -18.46
CA MET A 2 1.30 -5.30 -19.42
C MET A 2 1.25 -6.83 -19.50
N TRP A 3 0.95 -7.50 -18.40
CA TRP A 3 0.90 -8.98 -18.37
C TRP A 3 -0.40 -9.56 -18.93
N GLN A 4 -1.44 -8.76 -19.10
CA GLN A 4 -2.77 -9.20 -19.56
C GLN A 4 -3.35 -10.39 -18.77
N LEU A 5 -2.95 -10.52 -17.51
CA LEU A 5 -3.47 -11.53 -16.59
C LEU A 5 -4.61 -10.95 -15.74
N PRO A 6 -5.59 -11.78 -15.34
CA PRO A 6 -6.58 -11.39 -14.35
C PRO A 6 -5.91 -10.97 -13.03
N LEU A 7 -6.41 -9.88 -12.43
CA LEU A 7 -6.03 -9.43 -11.10
C LEU A 7 -7.18 -9.69 -10.14
N LEU A 8 -6.94 -10.55 -9.17
CA LEU A 8 -7.88 -10.83 -8.07
C LEU A 8 -7.39 -10.10 -6.82
N ARG A 9 -8.28 -9.44 -6.11
CA ARG A 9 -7.97 -8.82 -4.81
C ARG A 9 -8.58 -9.62 -3.68
N LEU A 10 -7.76 -10.02 -2.73
CA LEU A 10 -8.16 -10.64 -1.47
C LEU A 10 -8.01 -9.59 -0.36
N ASP A 11 -9.13 -9.17 0.21
CA ASP A 11 -9.20 -8.22 1.31
C ASP A 11 -9.69 -8.94 2.57
N PHE A 12 -8.81 -9.08 3.56
CA PHE A 12 -9.14 -9.74 4.81
C PHE A 12 -10.21 -8.98 5.62
N GLY A 13 -10.30 -7.65 5.47
CA GLY A 13 -11.36 -6.87 6.10
C GLY A 13 -12.77 -7.28 5.68
N THR A 14 -12.92 -7.72 4.44
CA THR A 14 -14.21 -8.20 3.91
C THR A 14 -14.48 -9.66 4.22
N LEU A 15 -13.44 -10.46 4.49
CA LEU A 15 -13.57 -11.88 4.84
C LEU A 15 -14.11 -12.11 6.24
N TYR A 16 -13.83 -11.17 7.17
CA TYR A 16 -14.27 -11.27 8.56
C TYR A 16 -15.74 -10.88 8.68
N ASN A 17 -16.62 -11.86 8.62
CA ASN A 17 -18.04 -11.72 8.95
C ASN A 17 -18.32 -12.07 10.41
N LYS A 18 -19.45 -11.57 10.95
CA LYS A 18 -19.88 -11.77 12.34
C LYS A 18 -20.14 -13.23 12.74
N PHE A 19 -20.09 -14.19 11.81
CA PHE A 19 -20.41 -15.59 12.07
C PHE A 19 -19.16 -16.46 12.00
N PHE A 20 -18.91 -17.21 13.08
CA PHE A 20 -17.84 -18.19 13.21
C PHE A 20 -17.92 -19.26 12.11
N GLY A 21 -16.79 -19.58 11.48
CA GLY A 21 -16.68 -20.61 10.45
C GLY A 21 -16.91 -20.13 9.00
N GLU A 22 -17.57 -19.00 8.78
CA GLU A 22 -17.75 -18.47 7.42
C GLU A 22 -16.45 -17.90 6.85
N THR A 23 -15.63 -17.30 7.69
CA THR A 23 -14.36 -16.69 7.26
C THR A 23 -13.39 -17.71 6.68
N GLU A 24 -13.24 -18.88 7.31
CA GLU A 24 -12.39 -19.97 6.78
C GLU A 24 -12.92 -20.52 5.45
N ARG A 25 -14.25 -20.64 5.32
CA ARG A 25 -14.89 -21.06 4.09
C ARG A 25 -14.69 -20.03 2.99
N ASN A 26 -14.93 -18.77 3.28
CA ASN A 26 -14.77 -17.67 2.33
C ASN A 26 -13.31 -17.56 1.83
N LEU A 27 -12.33 -17.74 2.73
CA LEU A 27 -10.94 -17.80 2.31
C LEU A 27 -10.69 -18.97 1.35
N ARG A 28 -11.15 -20.17 1.68
CA ARG A 28 -10.99 -21.34 0.79
C ARG A 28 -11.63 -21.10 -0.57
N GLU A 29 -12.85 -20.58 -0.61
CA GLU A 29 -13.56 -20.28 -1.85
C GLU A 29 -12.79 -19.24 -2.68
N ALA A 30 -12.24 -18.20 -2.05
CA ALA A 30 -11.43 -17.19 -2.73
C ALA A 30 -10.13 -17.77 -3.31
N LEU A 31 -9.44 -18.64 -2.57
CA LEU A 31 -8.22 -19.31 -3.04
C LEU A 31 -8.51 -20.29 -4.18
N HIS A 32 -9.60 -21.06 -4.09
CA HIS A 32 -10.06 -21.92 -5.19
C HIS A 32 -10.45 -21.12 -6.44
N ALA A 33 -11.08 -19.95 -6.27
CA ALA A 33 -11.38 -19.07 -7.39
C ALA A 33 -10.09 -18.58 -8.07
N ALA A 34 -9.05 -18.26 -7.30
CA ALA A 34 -7.75 -17.87 -7.85
C ALA A 34 -7.11 -19.02 -8.65
N GLU A 35 -7.16 -20.24 -8.15
CA GLU A 35 -6.67 -21.43 -8.87
C GLU A 35 -7.44 -21.70 -10.16
N ALA A 36 -8.77 -21.55 -10.12
CA ALA A 36 -9.62 -21.74 -11.30
C ALA A 36 -9.39 -20.67 -12.38
N MET A 37 -8.92 -19.49 -12.00
CA MET A 37 -8.60 -18.39 -12.92
C MET A 37 -7.12 -18.34 -13.32
N ALA A 38 -6.31 -19.30 -12.90
CA ALA A 38 -4.89 -19.34 -13.24
C ALA A 38 -4.66 -19.48 -14.76
N PRO A 39 -3.67 -18.80 -15.38
CA PRO A 39 -2.69 -17.94 -14.71
C PRO A 39 -3.25 -16.57 -14.32
N CYS A 40 -3.09 -16.16 -13.07
CA CYS A 40 -3.60 -14.90 -12.55
C CYS A 40 -2.66 -14.28 -11.50
N VAL A 41 -2.93 -13.02 -11.16
CA VAL A 41 -2.28 -12.32 -10.03
C VAL A 41 -3.28 -12.27 -8.87
N LEU A 42 -2.88 -12.75 -7.69
CA LEU A 42 -3.62 -12.60 -6.45
C LEU A 42 -2.97 -11.50 -5.61
N TRP A 43 -3.65 -10.37 -5.49
CA TRP A 43 -3.23 -9.26 -4.64
C TRP A 43 -3.87 -9.39 -3.25
N ILE A 44 -3.03 -9.57 -2.25
CA ILE A 44 -3.42 -9.64 -0.83
C ILE A 44 -3.06 -8.30 -0.19
N ASP A 45 -4.08 -7.49 0.11
CA ASP A 45 -3.87 -6.17 0.67
C ASP A 45 -3.87 -6.24 2.20
N GLU A 46 -2.86 -5.61 2.83
CA GLU A 46 -2.68 -5.56 4.28
C GLU A 46 -2.74 -6.96 4.93
N ILE A 47 -1.83 -7.84 4.50
CA ILE A 47 -1.80 -9.24 4.93
C ILE A 47 -1.75 -9.41 6.46
N GLU A 48 -1.24 -8.42 7.19
CA GLU A 48 -1.26 -8.39 8.66
C GLU A 48 -2.67 -8.39 9.24
N LYS A 49 -3.67 -7.94 8.50
CA LYS A 49 -5.08 -8.00 8.94
C LYS A 49 -5.60 -9.42 9.06
N ALA A 50 -5.01 -10.37 8.32
CA ALA A 50 -5.31 -11.79 8.51
C ALA A 50 -5.01 -12.27 9.93
N ILE A 51 -4.13 -11.57 10.65
CA ILE A 51 -3.60 -11.96 11.95
C ILE A 51 -4.18 -11.08 13.06
N ALA A 52 -4.44 -9.80 12.76
CA ALA A 52 -4.80 -8.75 13.72
C ALA A 52 -6.28 -8.76 14.17
N SER A 53 -7.07 -9.72 13.74
CA SER A 53 -8.52 -9.73 14.02
C SER A 53 -8.81 -10.07 15.47
N GLY A 54 -8.82 -9.01 16.28
CA GLY A 54 -9.58 -8.85 17.50
C GLY A 54 -9.31 -9.78 18.67
N ASP A 55 -9.33 -9.21 19.87
CA ASP A 55 -9.21 -9.84 21.18
C ASP A 55 -10.21 -11.00 21.48
N TYR A 56 -11.06 -11.36 20.53
CA TYR A 56 -12.13 -12.32 20.76
C TYR A 56 -11.89 -13.74 20.23
N ASP A 57 -10.94 -13.96 19.29
CA ASP A 57 -10.66 -15.33 18.85
C ASP A 57 -9.26 -15.51 18.21
N SER A 58 -8.25 -15.59 19.07
CA SER A 58 -6.88 -15.91 18.66
C SER A 58 -6.77 -17.26 17.90
N GLY A 59 -7.76 -18.14 18.03
CA GLY A 59 -7.84 -19.43 17.34
C GLY A 59 -8.22 -19.31 15.87
N THR A 60 -9.18 -18.47 15.51
CA THR A 60 -9.67 -18.33 14.13
C THR A 60 -8.62 -17.65 13.24
N SER A 61 -8.03 -16.55 13.69
CA SER A 61 -6.98 -15.85 12.95
C SER A 61 -5.78 -16.76 12.67
N ARG A 62 -5.38 -17.57 13.66
CA ARG A 62 -4.30 -18.54 13.50
C ARG A 62 -4.60 -19.63 12.49
N ARG A 63 -5.85 -20.11 12.42
CA ARG A 63 -6.29 -21.08 11.40
C ARG A 63 -6.36 -20.50 10.01
N ILE A 64 -6.88 -19.28 9.86
CA ILE A 64 -6.93 -18.56 8.58
C ILE A 64 -5.53 -18.39 8.02
N LEU A 65 -4.60 -17.90 8.83
CA LEU A 65 -3.21 -17.79 8.45
C LEU A 65 -2.61 -19.16 8.11
N GLY A 66 -2.82 -20.18 8.94
CA GLY A 66 -2.36 -21.54 8.67
C GLY A 66 -2.84 -22.07 7.32
N ASN A 67 -4.12 -21.90 7.00
CA ASN A 67 -4.71 -22.29 5.72
C ASN A 67 -4.08 -21.55 4.54
N LEU A 68 -3.87 -20.22 4.68
CA LEU A 68 -3.20 -19.42 3.65
C LEU A 68 -1.75 -19.90 3.43
N LEU A 69 -0.99 -20.09 4.51
CA LEU A 69 0.40 -20.53 4.45
C LEU A 69 0.55 -21.93 3.85
N THR A 70 -0.36 -22.84 4.17
CA THR A 70 -0.41 -24.20 3.59
C THR A 70 -0.71 -24.12 2.11
N TRP A 71 -1.72 -23.37 1.71
CA TRP A 71 -2.04 -23.16 0.32
C TRP A 71 -0.90 -22.54 -0.48
N MET A 72 -0.22 -21.51 0.07
CA MET A 72 0.95 -20.90 -0.57
C MET A 72 2.09 -21.91 -0.83
N ALA A 73 2.27 -22.88 0.08
CA ALA A 73 3.33 -23.88 -0.02
C ALA A 73 2.97 -25.05 -0.96
N GLU A 74 1.69 -25.43 -1.03
CA GLU A 74 1.23 -26.65 -1.71
C GLU A 74 0.66 -26.40 -3.11
N ARG A 75 0.32 -25.13 -3.45
CA ARG A 75 -0.25 -24.82 -4.76
C ARG A 75 0.68 -25.22 -5.91
N SER A 76 0.13 -25.87 -6.91
CA SER A 76 0.82 -26.22 -8.17
C SER A 76 0.38 -25.34 -9.35
N THR A 77 -0.65 -24.52 -9.17
CA THR A 77 -1.21 -23.66 -10.21
C THR A 77 -0.43 -22.35 -10.32
N PRO A 78 -0.30 -21.75 -11.52
CA PRO A 78 0.45 -20.52 -11.75
C PRO A 78 -0.33 -19.28 -11.26
N VAL A 79 -0.44 -19.13 -9.95
CA VAL A 79 -0.98 -17.94 -9.29
C VAL A 79 0.19 -17.12 -8.76
N PHE A 80 0.37 -15.91 -9.29
CA PHE A 80 1.38 -14.98 -8.80
C PHE A 80 0.82 -14.18 -7.62
N ILE A 81 1.46 -14.26 -6.47
CA ILE A 81 1.00 -13.56 -5.25
C ILE A 81 1.75 -12.25 -5.09
N VAL A 82 1.00 -11.18 -4.87
CA VAL A 82 1.51 -9.87 -4.43
C VAL A 82 0.83 -9.55 -3.10
N ALA A 83 1.61 -9.40 -2.03
CA ALA A 83 1.09 -9.03 -0.73
C ALA A 83 1.64 -7.67 -0.29
N THR A 84 0.80 -6.84 0.34
CA THR A 84 1.23 -5.61 1.00
C THR A 84 1.12 -5.76 2.52
N ALA A 85 2.00 -5.08 3.25
CA ALA A 85 1.95 -5.00 4.70
C ALA A 85 2.42 -3.62 5.18
N ASN A 86 1.73 -3.06 6.16
CA ASN A 86 2.06 -1.78 6.81
C ASN A 86 2.76 -1.96 8.17
N SER A 87 2.80 -3.19 8.69
CA SER A 87 3.39 -3.51 9.98
C SER A 87 4.10 -4.85 9.92
N ILE A 88 5.42 -4.78 9.88
CA ILE A 88 6.26 -5.99 9.83
C ILE A 88 6.28 -6.74 11.16
N ASP A 89 6.17 -6.00 12.27
CA ASP A 89 6.16 -6.58 13.63
C ASP A 89 4.93 -7.47 13.86
N SER A 90 3.88 -7.25 13.08
CA SER A 90 2.64 -8.03 13.13
C SER A 90 2.69 -9.27 12.24
N LEU A 91 3.70 -9.41 11.38
CA LEU A 91 3.80 -10.56 10.49
C LEU A 91 4.48 -11.75 11.19
N PRO A 92 3.89 -12.95 11.12
CA PRO A 92 4.53 -14.13 11.66
C PRO A 92 5.79 -14.46 10.86
N PRO A 93 6.86 -14.91 11.54
CA PRO A 93 8.12 -15.28 10.88
C PRO A 93 7.95 -16.30 9.76
N GLU A 94 6.90 -17.11 9.82
CA GLU A 94 6.59 -18.10 8.81
C GLU A 94 6.23 -17.49 7.45
N LEU A 95 5.65 -16.30 7.40
CA LEU A 95 5.33 -15.61 6.15
C LEU A 95 6.59 -15.13 5.41
N VAL A 96 7.54 -14.59 6.14
CA VAL A 96 8.79 -14.03 5.59
C VAL A 96 9.85 -15.11 5.32
N ARG A 97 9.52 -16.38 5.54
CA ARG A 97 10.42 -17.51 5.31
C ARG A 97 10.50 -17.84 3.82
N LYS A 98 11.72 -18.08 3.33
CA LYS A 98 11.96 -18.52 1.93
C LYS A 98 11.08 -19.71 1.57
N GLY A 99 10.50 -19.69 0.36
CA GLY A 99 9.60 -20.72 -0.17
C GLY A 99 8.10 -20.40 -0.01
N ARG A 100 7.76 -19.21 0.49
CA ARG A 100 6.38 -18.69 0.53
C ARG A 100 6.25 -17.36 -0.20
N LEU A 101 7.12 -16.41 0.16
CA LEU A 101 7.35 -15.19 -0.60
C LEU A 101 8.79 -15.26 -1.12
N ASP A 102 8.97 -15.13 -2.43
CA ASP A 102 10.27 -15.26 -3.06
C ASP A 102 11.12 -14.01 -2.82
N GLU A 103 10.48 -12.83 -2.85
CA GLU A 103 11.12 -11.54 -2.65
C GLU A 103 10.26 -10.63 -1.78
N ILE A 104 10.93 -9.84 -0.94
CA ILE A 104 10.30 -8.80 -0.12
C ILE A 104 10.88 -7.46 -0.57
N PHE A 105 10.02 -6.57 -1.01
CA PHE A 105 10.37 -5.22 -1.42
C PHE A 105 10.02 -4.23 -0.32
N PHE A 106 10.98 -3.38 0.02
CA PHE A 106 10.71 -2.23 0.88
C PHE A 106 10.41 -1.00 0.03
N VAL A 107 9.24 -0.43 0.22
CA VAL A 107 8.82 0.82 -0.41
C VAL A 107 8.96 1.93 0.62
N ASP A 108 10.01 2.73 0.48
CA ASP A 108 10.25 3.90 1.34
C ASP A 108 9.44 5.12 0.87
N LEU A 109 9.56 6.21 1.60
CA LEU A 109 9.02 7.49 1.18
C LEU A 109 9.71 7.95 -0.12
N PRO A 110 8.97 8.62 -1.01
CA PRO A 110 9.51 9.03 -2.30
C PRO A 110 10.64 10.07 -2.12
N ASP A 111 11.68 9.95 -2.91
CA ASP A 111 12.73 10.98 -3.04
C ASP A 111 12.21 12.23 -3.78
N ALA A 112 13.03 13.25 -3.93
CA ALA A 112 12.59 14.51 -4.55
C ALA A 112 12.17 14.33 -6.01
N ALA A 113 12.87 13.49 -6.78
CA ALA A 113 12.54 13.23 -8.18
C ALA A 113 11.20 12.51 -8.30
N THR A 114 11.01 11.47 -7.51
CA THR A 114 9.74 10.71 -7.44
C THR A 114 8.59 11.59 -6.97
N ARG A 115 8.80 12.49 -5.99
CA ARG A 115 7.75 13.43 -5.57
C ARG A 115 7.34 14.37 -6.68
N ALA A 116 8.29 14.88 -7.48
CA ALA A 116 7.96 15.70 -8.65
C ALA A 116 7.09 14.93 -9.66
N GLU A 117 7.40 13.67 -9.90
CA GLU A 117 6.59 12.80 -10.77
C GLU A 117 5.19 12.56 -10.20
N ILE A 118 5.07 12.31 -8.89
CA ILE A 118 3.79 12.14 -8.21
C ILE A 118 2.93 13.40 -8.35
N PHE A 119 3.49 14.61 -8.15
CA PHE A 119 2.79 15.85 -8.42
C PHE A 119 2.31 15.91 -9.88
N ALA A 120 3.18 15.60 -10.84
CA ALA A 120 2.82 15.61 -12.25
C ALA A 120 1.66 14.64 -12.59
N ILE A 121 1.67 13.45 -12.00
CA ILE A 121 0.61 12.44 -12.20
C ILE A 121 -0.72 12.96 -11.65
N HIS A 122 -0.75 13.46 -10.40
CA HIS A 122 -1.98 13.91 -9.77
C HIS A 122 -2.53 15.21 -10.37
N LEU A 123 -1.67 16.10 -10.88
CA LEU A 123 -2.10 17.28 -11.64
C LEU A 123 -2.75 16.86 -12.96
N ARG A 124 -2.10 15.96 -13.73
CA ARG A 124 -2.66 15.44 -15.00
C ARG A 124 -4.01 14.74 -14.80
N SER A 125 -4.14 13.93 -13.76
CA SER A 125 -5.40 13.21 -13.48
C SER A 125 -6.58 14.15 -13.20
N ARG A 126 -6.29 15.41 -12.86
CA ARG A 126 -7.27 16.48 -12.62
C ARG A 126 -7.43 17.44 -13.82
N GLY A 127 -6.84 17.09 -14.96
CA GLY A 127 -6.91 17.90 -16.18
C GLY A 127 -6.01 19.14 -16.19
N LEU A 128 -5.09 19.24 -15.22
CA LEU A 128 -4.12 20.32 -15.12
C LEU A 128 -2.83 19.97 -15.87
N LYS A 129 -2.12 21.00 -16.37
CA LYS A 129 -0.87 20.79 -17.09
C LYS A 129 0.32 20.96 -16.13
N PRO A 130 1.11 19.90 -15.88
CA PRO A 130 2.24 19.98 -14.96
C PRO A 130 3.27 21.06 -15.29
N VAL A 131 3.41 21.42 -16.57
CA VAL A 131 4.34 22.46 -17.04
C VAL A 131 3.99 23.88 -16.56
N GLU A 132 2.78 24.08 -16.06
CA GLU A 132 2.33 25.36 -15.49
C GLU A 132 2.72 25.50 -14.02
N PHE A 133 3.37 24.47 -13.42
CA PHE A 133 3.75 24.42 -12.02
C PHE A 133 5.27 24.23 -11.87
N ASP A 134 5.86 24.82 -10.84
CA ASP A 134 7.25 24.54 -10.46
C ASP A 134 7.30 23.24 -9.63
N LEU A 135 7.40 22.09 -10.33
CA LEU A 135 7.47 20.79 -9.70
C LEU A 135 8.72 20.60 -8.84
N THR A 136 9.80 21.29 -9.18
CA THR A 136 11.06 21.25 -8.43
C THR A 136 10.89 21.93 -7.06
N GLU A 137 10.30 23.12 -7.04
CA GLU A 137 9.97 23.81 -5.80
C GLU A 137 9.03 22.95 -4.92
N LEU A 138 7.94 22.43 -5.50
CA LEU A 138 6.97 21.62 -4.78
C LEU A 138 7.60 20.34 -4.19
N ALA A 139 8.46 19.68 -4.96
CA ALA A 139 9.18 18.49 -4.51
C ALA A 139 10.14 18.81 -3.35
N ASN A 140 10.82 19.96 -3.40
CA ASN A 140 11.72 20.38 -2.32
C ASN A 140 10.95 20.73 -1.03
N LEU A 141 9.82 21.43 -1.15
CA LEU A 141 8.97 21.80 -0.02
C LEU A 141 8.32 20.59 0.66
N SER A 142 7.97 19.56 -0.12
CA SER A 142 7.27 18.36 0.36
C SER A 142 8.20 17.26 0.89
N GLY A 143 9.36 17.62 1.43
CA GLY A 143 10.29 16.66 2.04
C GLY A 143 9.60 15.78 3.09
N GLY A 144 9.67 14.44 2.92
CA GLY A 144 9.06 13.48 3.83
C GLY A 144 7.57 13.19 3.58
N PHE A 145 6.96 13.77 2.55
CA PHE A 145 5.58 13.44 2.16
C PHE A 145 5.51 12.09 1.45
N SER A 146 4.46 11.34 1.75
CA SER A 146 4.01 10.19 0.97
C SER A 146 3.24 10.64 -0.28
N GLY A 147 3.02 9.72 -1.22
CA GLY A 147 2.20 10.00 -2.40
C GLY A 147 0.77 10.45 -2.06
N ALA A 148 0.18 9.86 -1.03
CA ALA A 148 -1.16 10.23 -0.55
C ALA A 148 -1.20 11.67 0.02
N GLU A 149 -0.16 12.09 0.74
CA GLU A 149 -0.07 13.45 1.28
C GLU A 149 0.14 14.48 0.17
N ILE A 150 0.89 14.14 -0.88
CA ILE A 150 1.02 14.98 -2.08
C ILE A 150 -0.35 15.15 -2.76
N GLU A 151 -1.10 14.06 -2.90
CA GLU A 151 -2.46 14.13 -3.44
C GLU A 151 -3.36 15.04 -2.60
N GLN A 152 -3.33 14.91 -1.27
CA GLN A 152 -4.11 15.75 -0.36
C GLN A 152 -3.69 17.24 -0.46
N ALA A 153 -2.41 17.53 -0.58
CA ALA A 153 -1.94 18.90 -0.77
C ALA A 153 -2.48 19.53 -2.07
N ILE A 154 -2.57 18.76 -3.16
CA ILE A 154 -3.17 19.22 -4.42
C ILE A 154 -4.67 19.48 -4.24
N VAL A 155 -5.38 18.59 -3.54
CA VAL A 155 -6.82 18.76 -3.26
C VAL A 155 -7.05 20.01 -2.41
N ALA A 156 -6.26 20.20 -1.35
CA ALA A 156 -6.36 21.38 -0.49
C ALA A 156 -6.05 22.67 -1.26
N GLY A 157 -5.00 22.69 -2.08
CA GLY A 157 -4.68 23.82 -2.95
C GLY A 157 -5.80 24.17 -3.95
N LEU A 158 -6.52 23.16 -4.46
CA LEU A 158 -7.71 23.39 -5.32
C LEU A 158 -8.85 24.06 -4.52
N TYR A 159 -9.05 23.72 -3.27
CA TYR A 159 -10.04 24.42 -2.44
C TYR A 159 -9.61 25.86 -2.15
N LEU A 160 -8.34 26.07 -1.79
CA LEU A 160 -7.78 27.41 -1.55
C LEU A 160 -7.90 28.32 -2.79
N SER A 161 -7.55 27.82 -3.97
CA SER A 161 -7.64 28.56 -5.21
C SER A 161 -9.09 28.97 -5.56
N ARG A 162 -10.06 28.07 -5.29
CA ARG A 162 -11.49 28.36 -5.46
C ARG A 162 -12.00 29.42 -4.49
N GLU A 163 -11.58 29.35 -3.23
CA GLU A 163 -11.91 30.35 -2.21
C GLU A 163 -11.40 31.74 -2.62
N GLN A 164 -10.19 31.79 -3.17
CA GLN A 164 -9.58 33.01 -3.65
C GLN A 164 -10.07 33.46 -5.03
N GLN A 165 -10.92 32.66 -5.69
CA GLN A 165 -11.41 32.88 -7.05
C GLN A 165 -10.28 33.04 -8.07
N GLN A 166 -9.20 32.28 -7.89
CA GLN A 166 -8.02 32.29 -8.75
C GLN A 166 -7.76 30.89 -9.35
N PRO A 167 -7.09 30.80 -10.51
CA PRO A 167 -6.59 29.52 -11.00
C PRO A 167 -5.60 28.92 -10.01
N LEU A 168 -5.59 27.58 -9.92
CA LEU A 168 -4.58 26.89 -9.12
C LEU A 168 -3.20 27.17 -9.69
N ASP A 169 -2.26 27.56 -8.84
CA ASP A 169 -0.86 27.79 -9.16
C ASP A 169 0.09 27.12 -8.13
N THR A 170 1.40 27.25 -8.36
CA THR A 170 2.43 26.74 -7.46
C THR A 170 2.32 27.34 -6.06
N GLY A 171 1.96 28.61 -5.92
CA GLY A 171 1.83 29.31 -4.63
C GLY A 171 0.76 28.74 -3.73
N HIS A 172 -0.40 28.38 -4.29
CA HIS A 172 -1.46 27.71 -3.54
C HIS A 172 -0.99 26.35 -2.98
N LEU A 173 -0.32 25.55 -3.81
CA LEU A 173 0.21 24.23 -3.39
C LEU A 173 1.32 24.40 -2.35
N ALA A 174 2.24 25.33 -2.56
CA ALA A 174 3.32 25.62 -1.62
C ALA A 174 2.79 26.08 -0.24
N THR A 175 1.68 26.82 -0.21
CA THR A 175 1.03 27.24 1.02
C THR A 175 0.50 26.04 1.80
N GLU A 176 -0.22 25.14 1.15
CA GLU A 176 -0.77 23.94 1.78
C GLU A 176 0.33 22.99 2.27
N ILE A 177 1.39 22.80 1.47
CA ILE A 177 2.54 21.96 1.85
C ILE A 177 3.20 22.50 3.12
N ARG A 178 3.44 23.82 3.22
CA ARG A 178 4.07 24.42 4.40
C ARG A 178 3.22 24.33 5.67
N GLN A 179 1.90 24.26 5.54
CA GLN A 179 0.97 24.12 6.68
C GLN A 179 0.81 22.67 7.12
N THR A 180 1.14 21.72 6.25
CA THR A 180 0.98 20.28 6.52
C THR A 180 2.23 19.73 7.21
N ARG A 181 2.04 19.06 8.35
CA ARG A 181 3.09 18.25 8.96
C ARG A 181 3.03 16.83 8.39
N PRO A 182 4.08 16.35 7.70
CA PRO A 182 4.05 15.03 7.11
C PRO A 182 4.00 13.94 8.19
N LEU A 183 3.28 12.87 7.88
CA LEU A 183 3.15 11.70 8.76
C LEU A 183 4.51 11.08 9.10
N SER A 184 5.48 11.22 8.20
CA SER A 184 6.87 10.80 8.41
C SER A 184 7.54 11.46 9.62
N GLN A 185 7.16 12.70 9.95
CA GLN A 185 7.65 13.37 11.15
C GLN A 185 6.88 12.92 12.39
N VAL A 186 5.57 12.73 12.27
CA VAL A 186 4.71 12.31 13.39
C VAL A 186 5.01 10.85 13.78
N MET A 187 5.36 10.01 12.82
CA MET A 187 5.62 8.58 13.00
C MET A 187 7.10 8.21 12.74
N ALA A 188 8.02 9.15 12.95
CA ALA A 188 9.45 8.98 12.63
C ALA A 188 10.03 7.68 13.22
N GLU A 189 9.79 7.42 14.50
CA GLU A 189 10.30 6.21 15.18
C GLU A 189 9.81 4.90 14.52
N LYS A 190 8.57 4.87 14.02
CA LYS A 190 8.03 3.69 13.35
C LYS A 190 8.68 3.49 11.98
N ILE A 191 8.86 4.58 11.23
CA ILE A 191 9.49 4.56 9.91
C ILE A 191 10.95 4.15 10.03
N ASP A 192 11.69 4.72 10.99
CA ASP A 192 13.11 4.40 11.20
C ASP A 192 13.30 2.93 11.64
N ARG A 193 12.40 2.41 12.46
CA ARG A 193 12.38 0.99 12.83
C ARG A 193 12.14 0.08 11.63
N LEU A 194 11.20 0.47 10.76
CA LEU A 194 10.89 -0.26 9.53
C LEU A 194 12.08 -0.24 8.56
N ARG A 195 12.74 0.91 8.38
CA ARG A 195 13.96 1.06 7.57
C ARG A 195 15.11 0.19 8.09
N ALA A 196 15.34 0.21 9.41
CA ALA A 196 16.36 -0.62 10.04
C ALA A 196 16.09 -2.11 9.83
N TRP A 197 14.84 -2.55 9.94
CA TRP A 197 14.47 -3.92 9.66
C TRP A 197 14.68 -4.29 8.19
N ALA A 198 14.33 -3.39 7.27
CA ALA A 198 14.37 -3.62 5.83
C ALA A 198 15.80 -3.71 5.28
N CYS A 199 16.73 -2.96 5.85
CA CYS A 199 18.10 -2.76 5.33
C CYS A 199 18.85 -4.08 5.03
N GLU A 200 18.63 -5.15 5.82
CA GLU A 200 19.31 -6.45 5.66
C GLU A 200 18.40 -7.55 5.10
N ARG A 201 17.11 -7.28 4.89
CA ARG A 201 16.10 -8.32 4.65
C ARG A 201 15.28 -8.13 3.41
N THR A 202 15.41 -6.99 2.76
CA THR A 202 14.55 -6.62 1.63
C THR A 202 15.35 -6.08 0.46
N VAL A 203 14.71 -6.07 -0.70
CA VAL A 203 15.19 -5.37 -1.90
C VAL A 203 14.53 -3.99 -1.92
N ALA A 204 15.32 -2.95 -2.23
CA ALA A 204 14.73 -1.63 -2.43
C ALA A 204 13.82 -1.64 -3.66
N ALA A 205 12.62 -1.09 -3.51
CA ALA A 205 11.71 -0.91 -4.64
C ALA A 205 12.02 0.40 -5.33
N GLY A 206 12.95 0.37 -6.27
CA GLY A 206 13.25 1.46 -7.21
C GLY A 206 14.10 2.57 -6.64
#